data_8a4d7f83b03708be86fb8f3cd40fdc48
#
_entry.id   8a4d7f83b03708be86fb8f3cd40fdc48
#
_cell.length_a   1.000
_cell.length_b   1.000
_cell.length_c   1.000
_cell.angle_alpha   90.00
_cell.angle_beta   90.00
_cell.angle_gamma   90.00
#
_symmetry.space_group_name_H-M   'P 1'
#
loop_
_entity.id
_entity.type
_entity.pdbx_description
1 polymer ?
#
loop_
_entity_poly.entity_id
_entity_poly.type
_entity_poly.pdbx_seq_one_letter_code
_entity_poly.pdbx_strand_id
1 'polypeptide(L)'
;MSRVKVLFLCTGNSARSQMAEAFLKKWGGDRYDAYSAGTEPKGISPYTVRVMEEVGASLSAQYSKHIREYMGKVHFGHVITLCDEAEKSCPAIFPGMGQRLHWSFEDPAAFVGSDDERLAKFRKVRDQIERTIKEWLSGQHEK
;
A
#
# COMPACT_ATOMS: atom_id res chain seq x y z
N MET A 1 3.69 -16.26 -18.22
CA MET A 1 3.31 -16.54 -16.82
C MET A 1 2.42 -15.43 -16.29
N SER A 2 1.38 -15.79 -15.60
CA SER A 2 0.51 -14.79 -14.98
C SER A 2 1.20 -14.13 -13.81
N ARG A 3 0.97 -12.84 -13.66
CA ARG A 3 1.45 -12.11 -12.50
C ARG A 3 0.51 -12.32 -11.32
N VAL A 4 1.06 -12.28 -10.13
CA VAL A 4 0.26 -12.32 -8.91
C VAL A 4 -0.22 -10.90 -8.61
N LYS A 5 -1.52 -10.72 -8.50
CA LYS A 5 -2.09 -9.40 -8.21
C LYS A 5 -2.19 -9.22 -6.69
N VAL A 6 -1.68 -8.11 -6.21
CA VAL A 6 -1.64 -7.77 -4.79
C VAL A 6 -2.34 -6.44 -4.57
N LEU A 7 -3.33 -6.42 -3.68
CA LEU A 7 -4.03 -5.19 -3.31
C LEU A 7 -3.61 -4.78 -1.91
N PHE A 8 -3.13 -3.54 -1.78
CA PHE A 8 -2.85 -2.92 -0.50
C PHE A 8 -4.00 -2.01 -0.09
N LEU A 9 -4.53 -2.21 1.10
CA LEU A 9 -5.65 -1.43 1.63
C LEU A 9 -5.25 -0.60 2.83
N CYS A 10 -5.67 0.65 2.86
CA CYS A 10 -5.68 1.47 4.05
C CYS A 10 -6.92 2.37 4.01
N THR A 11 -7.12 3.23 5.00
CA THR A 11 -8.33 4.03 5.05
C THR A 11 -8.37 5.07 3.93
N GLY A 12 -7.40 5.97 3.91
CA GLY A 12 -7.43 7.12 3.00
C GLY A 12 -6.83 6.89 1.62
N ASN A 13 -6.11 5.79 1.43
CA ASN A 13 -5.35 5.54 0.20
C ASN A 13 -4.50 6.76 -0.17
N SER A 14 -3.92 7.37 0.86
CA SER A 14 -3.21 8.64 0.79
C SER A 14 -1.71 8.51 1.02
N ALA A 15 -1.29 7.58 1.86
CA ALA A 15 0.12 7.39 2.23
C ALA A 15 0.52 5.92 2.22
N ARG A 16 0.16 5.16 3.25
CA ARG A 16 0.66 3.80 3.47
C ARG A 16 0.46 2.85 2.29
N SER A 17 -0.76 2.75 1.79
CA SER A 17 -1.05 1.84 0.67
C SER A 17 -0.46 2.34 -0.64
N GLN A 18 -0.36 3.65 -0.83
CA GLN A 18 0.30 4.21 -2.01
C GLN A 18 1.79 3.89 -2.00
N MET A 19 2.45 4.00 -0.84
CA MET A 19 3.85 3.63 -0.68
C MET A 19 4.06 2.14 -0.97
N ALA A 20 3.20 1.29 -0.42
CA ALA A 20 3.30 -0.15 -0.61
C ALA A 20 3.14 -0.53 -2.07
N GLU A 21 2.18 0.07 -2.77
CA GLU A 21 1.99 -0.17 -4.20
C GLU A 21 3.25 0.20 -4.99
N ALA A 22 3.82 1.37 -4.72
CA ALA A 22 5.02 1.83 -5.42
C ALA A 22 6.23 0.92 -5.15
N PHE A 23 6.41 0.48 -3.90
CA PHE A 23 7.52 -0.40 -3.56
C PHE A 23 7.37 -1.79 -4.17
N LEU A 24 6.15 -2.32 -4.23
CA LEU A 24 5.96 -3.61 -4.88
C LEU A 24 6.24 -3.53 -6.38
N LYS A 25 5.86 -2.41 -7.02
CA LYS A 25 6.22 -2.17 -8.42
C LYS A 25 7.74 -2.13 -8.60
N LYS A 26 8.44 -1.47 -7.67
CA LYS A 26 9.89 -1.31 -7.74
C LYS A 26 10.64 -2.61 -7.48
N TRP A 27 10.25 -3.36 -6.46
CA TRP A 27 11.00 -4.53 -5.98
C TRP A 27 10.42 -5.87 -6.43
N GLY A 28 9.12 -5.92 -6.78
CA GLY A 28 8.47 -7.15 -7.22
C GLY A 28 8.69 -7.49 -8.69
N GLY A 29 9.05 -6.50 -9.48
CA GLY A 29 9.36 -6.69 -10.89
C GLY A 29 8.19 -7.28 -11.69
N ASP A 30 8.52 -8.18 -12.60
CA ASP A 30 7.53 -8.77 -13.53
C ASP A 30 6.64 -9.83 -12.89
N ARG A 31 6.88 -10.18 -11.63
CA ARG A 31 6.16 -11.26 -10.97
C ARG A 31 4.87 -10.81 -10.31
N TYR A 32 4.72 -9.50 -10.09
CA TYR A 32 3.59 -8.95 -9.35
C TYR A 32 2.96 -7.77 -10.06
N ASP A 33 1.64 -7.66 -9.96
CA ASP A 33 0.89 -6.46 -10.30
C ASP A 33 0.40 -5.85 -8.99
N ALA A 34 0.82 -4.63 -8.72
CA ALA A 34 0.51 -3.94 -7.47
C ALA A 34 -0.67 -3.00 -7.63
N TYR A 35 -1.58 -3.04 -6.66
CA TYR A 35 -2.77 -2.19 -6.60
C TYR A 35 -2.90 -1.62 -5.20
N SER A 36 -3.56 -0.49 -5.07
CA SER A 36 -3.92 0.04 -3.75
C SER A 36 -5.29 0.69 -3.81
N ALA A 37 -5.97 0.73 -2.67
CA ALA A 37 -7.27 1.37 -2.54
C ALA A 37 -7.52 1.72 -1.08
N GLY A 38 -8.58 2.47 -0.84
CA GLY A 38 -8.99 2.84 0.50
C GLY A 38 -10.47 2.63 0.71
N THR A 39 -10.88 2.61 1.97
CA THR A 39 -12.30 2.55 2.33
C THR A 39 -12.90 3.96 2.34
N GLU A 40 -12.07 5.00 2.54
CA GLU A 40 -12.47 6.40 2.51
C GLU A 40 -11.38 7.23 1.84
N PRO A 41 -11.25 7.16 0.48
CA PRO A 41 -10.13 7.82 -0.22
C PRO A 41 -10.13 9.33 -0.02
N LYS A 42 -8.92 9.87 0.23
CA LYS A 42 -8.73 11.29 0.53
C LYS A 42 -7.77 12.00 -0.43
N GLY A 43 -7.31 11.32 -1.47
CA GLY A 43 -6.27 11.85 -2.36
C GLY A 43 -4.88 11.53 -1.81
N ILE A 44 -3.88 11.55 -2.69
CA ILE A 44 -2.49 11.27 -2.27
C ILE A 44 -1.91 12.49 -1.56
N SER A 45 -1.35 12.26 -0.37
CA SER A 45 -0.71 13.33 0.39
C SER A 45 0.53 13.87 -0.35
N PRO A 46 0.74 15.20 -0.41
CA PRO A 46 1.96 15.77 -0.97
C PRO A 46 3.22 15.29 -0.26
N TYR A 47 3.15 15.01 1.04
CA TYR A 47 4.28 14.44 1.77
C TYR A 47 4.63 13.06 1.25
N THR A 48 3.62 12.24 0.92
CA THR A 48 3.84 10.91 0.34
C THR A 48 4.59 11.01 -0.98
N VAL A 49 4.13 11.88 -1.86
CA VAL A 49 4.79 12.08 -3.17
C VAL A 49 6.25 12.44 -2.97
N ARG A 50 6.52 13.39 -2.07
CA ARG A 50 7.86 13.91 -1.84
C ARG A 50 8.81 12.84 -1.30
N VAL A 51 8.41 12.10 -0.26
CA VAL A 51 9.31 11.11 0.34
C VAL A 51 9.51 9.90 -0.57
N MET A 52 8.54 9.57 -1.42
CA MET A 52 8.70 8.47 -2.37
C MET A 52 9.62 8.85 -3.53
N GLU A 53 9.59 10.10 -3.97
CA GLU A 53 10.54 10.57 -4.98
C GLU A 53 11.98 10.50 -4.48
N GLU A 54 12.20 10.72 -3.18
CA GLU A 54 13.54 10.65 -2.58
C GLU A 54 14.21 9.30 -2.78
N VAL A 55 13.42 8.24 -2.89
CA VAL A 55 13.94 6.87 -3.01
C VAL A 55 13.69 6.27 -4.40
N GLY A 56 13.32 7.10 -5.36
CA GLY A 56 13.14 6.65 -6.73
C GLY A 56 11.91 5.80 -6.97
N ALA A 57 10.88 5.94 -6.12
CA ALA A 57 9.62 5.21 -6.25
C ALA A 57 8.48 6.19 -6.55
N SER A 58 8.43 6.69 -7.78
CA SER A 58 7.47 7.70 -8.19
C SER A 58 6.03 7.23 -8.09
N LEU A 59 5.13 8.13 -7.70
CA LEU A 59 3.69 7.88 -7.65
C LEU A 59 2.95 8.44 -8.88
N SER A 60 3.68 8.84 -9.91
CA SER A 60 3.08 9.57 -11.05
C SER A 60 1.98 8.79 -11.77
N ALA A 61 2.02 7.46 -11.73
CA ALA A 61 1.01 6.61 -12.36
C ALA A 61 -0.09 6.16 -11.39
N GLN A 62 -0.07 6.64 -10.15
CA GLN A 62 -0.99 6.20 -9.11
C GLN A 62 -1.99 7.29 -8.76
N TYR A 63 -3.15 6.89 -8.25
CA TYR A 63 -4.19 7.80 -7.79
C TYR A 63 -4.92 7.19 -6.60
N SER A 64 -5.56 8.04 -5.82
CA SER A 64 -6.33 7.61 -4.65
C SER A 64 -7.71 7.14 -5.09
N LYS A 65 -8.16 5.97 -4.61
CA LYS A 65 -9.40 5.37 -5.07
C LYS A 65 -10.06 4.50 -4.01
N HIS A 66 -11.34 4.26 -4.19
CA HIS A 66 -12.12 3.40 -3.30
C HIS A 66 -11.98 1.94 -3.72
N ILE A 67 -11.97 1.03 -2.72
CA ILE A 67 -11.88 -0.42 -2.95
C ILE A 67 -12.95 -0.93 -3.92
N ARG A 68 -14.09 -0.25 -4.00
CA ARG A 68 -15.18 -0.63 -4.93
C ARG A 68 -14.75 -0.68 -6.39
N GLU A 69 -13.71 0.06 -6.76
CA GLU A 69 -13.22 0.01 -8.14
C GLU A 69 -12.75 -1.38 -8.53
N TYR A 70 -12.33 -2.19 -7.56
CA TYR A 70 -11.77 -3.51 -7.81
C TYR A 70 -12.67 -4.66 -7.40
N MET A 71 -13.60 -4.43 -6.46
CA MET A 71 -14.45 -5.51 -5.94
C MET A 71 -15.28 -6.15 -7.05
N GLY A 72 -15.14 -7.48 -7.18
CA GLY A 72 -15.87 -8.23 -8.20
C GLY A 72 -15.33 -8.07 -9.62
N LYS A 73 -14.26 -7.29 -9.80
CA LYS A 73 -13.70 -7.01 -11.13
C LYS A 73 -12.28 -7.54 -11.30
N VAL A 74 -11.53 -7.63 -10.21
CA VAL A 74 -10.13 -8.07 -10.23
C VAL A 74 -9.96 -9.18 -9.21
N HIS A 75 -9.28 -10.25 -9.61
CA HIS A 75 -8.91 -11.33 -8.69
C HIS A 75 -7.54 -11.06 -8.10
N PHE A 76 -7.48 -10.90 -6.79
CA PHE A 76 -6.22 -10.67 -6.08
C PHE A 76 -5.72 -11.96 -5.46
N GLY A 77 -4.44 -12.28 -5.71
CA GLY A 77 -3.78 -13.38 -5.01
C GLY A 77 -3.59 -13.06 -3.53
N HIS A 78 -3.34 -11.78 -3.23
CA HIS A 78 -3.19 -11.31 -1.86
C HIS A 78 -3.92 -9.99 -1.68
N VAL A 79 -4.60 -9.84 -0.54
CA VAL A 79 -5.16 -8.57 -0.08
C VAL A 79 -4.51 -8.26 1.26
N ILE A 80 -3.75 -7.17 1.31
CA ILE A 80 -2.95 -6.81 2.48
C ILE A 80 -3.47 -5.50 3.06
N THR A 81 -4.05 -5.56 4.27
CA THR A 81 -4.51 -4.37 4.97
C THR A 81 -3.35 -3.78 5.77
N LEU A 82 -3.20 -2.46 5.74
CA LEU A 82 -2.05 -1.77 6.32
C LEU A 82 -2.39 -0.93 7.55
N CYS A 83 -3.66 -0.88 7.92
CA CYS A 83 -4.10 -0.18 9.13
C CYS A 83 -5.28 -0.93 9.74
N ASP A 84 -5.48 -0.70 11.04
CA ASP A 84 -6.52 -1.42 11.77
C ASP A 84 -7.92 -1.05 11.28
N GLU A 85 -8.14 0.20 10.88
CA GLU A 85 -9.44 0.63 10.36
C GLU A 85 -9.79 -0.08 9.06
N ALA A 86 -8.84 -0.22 8.14
CA ALA A 86 -9.06 -0.96 6.89
C ALA A 86 -9.29 -2.44 7.16
N GLU A 87 -8.63 -3.01 8.18
CA GLU A 87 -8.84 -4.40 8.58
C GLU A 87 -10.27 -4.63 9.04
N LYS A 88 -10.84 -3.68 9.78
CA LYS A 88 -12.23 -3.75 10.26
C LYS A 88 -13.23 -3.50 9.14
N SER A 89 -12.92 -2.57 8.23
CA SER A 89 -13.83 -2.14 7.17
C SER A 89 -13.81 -3.04 5.95
N CYS A 90 -12.72 -3.78 5.75
CA CYS A 90 -12.59 -4.67 4.61
C CYS A 90 -13.50 -5.88 4.82
N PRO A 91 -14.37 -6.21 3.86
CA PRO A 91 -15.20 -7.40 3.98
C PRO A 91 -14.35 -8.64 4.23
N ALA A 92 -14.82 -9.52 5.10
CA ALA A 92 -14.11 -10.77 5.40
C ALA A 92 -13.92 -11.60 4.13
N ILE A 93 -14.92 -11.56 3.25
CA ILE A 93 -14.86 -12.22 1.96
C ILE A 93 -15.44 -11.28 0.92
N PHE A 94 -14.72 -11.04 -0.18
CA PHE A 94 -15.29 -10.37 -1.35
C PHE A 94 -14.82 -11.08 -2.62
N PRO A 95 -15.57 -10.94 -3.73
CA PRO A 95 -15.24 -11.65 -4.96
C PRO A 95 -13.82 -11.36 -5.44
N GLY A 96 -13.06 -12.42 -5.72
CA GLY A 96 -11.71 -12.30 -6.25
C GLY A 96 -10.61 -12.21 -5.21
N MET A 97 -10.94 -12.34 -3.91
CA MET A 97 -9.93 -12.31 -2.86
C MET A 97 -9.31 -13.69 -2.65
N GLY A 98 -7.99 -13.79 -2.77
CA GLY A 98 -7.24 -14.99 -2.44
C GLY A 98 -6.84 -14.99 -0.97
N GLN A 99 -5.56 -14.80 -0.69
CA GLN A 99 -5.05 -14.77 0.67
C GLN A 99 -5.17 -13.36 1.27
N ARG A 100 -5.64 -13.28 2.52
CA ARG A 100 -5.73 -12.02 3.24
C ARG A 100 -4.63 -11.94 4.29
N LEU A 101 -3.90 -10.80 4.30
CA LEU A 101 -2.84 -10.52 5.26
C LEU A 101 -3.10 -9.17 5.93
N HIS A 102 -2.54 -8.98 7.09
CA HIS A 102 -2.61 -7.70 7.80
C HIS A 102 -1.22 -7.29 8.28
N TRP A 103 -0.78 -6.11 7.83
CA TRP A 103 0.47 -5.47 8.29
C TRP A 103 0.09 -4.13 8.88
N SER A 104 0.32 -3.92 10.15
CA SER A 104 -0.04 -2.66 10.80
C SER A 104 1.11 -1.66 10.74
N PHE A 105 0.84 -0.46 10.21
CA PHE A 105 1.78 0.66 10.19
C PHE A 105 1.11 1.90 10.75
N GLU A 106 1.88 2.71 11.44
CA GLU A 106 1.42 3.99 11.94
C GLU A 106 0.99 4.88 10.78
N ASP A 107 -0.09 5.67 10.97
CA ASP A 107 -0.52 6.64 9.96
C ASP A 107 0.34 7.91 10.08
N PRO A 108 1.25 8.16 9.13
CA PRO A 108 2.10 9.34 9.23
C PRO A 108 1.31 10.64 9.04
N ALA A 109 0.17 10.59 8.37
CA ALA A 109 -0.66 11.78 8.16
C ALA A 109 -1.37 12.23 9.43
N ALA A 110 -1.50 11.36 10.43
CA ALA A 110 -2.11 11.70 11.71
C ALA A 110 -1.14 12.43 12.65
N PHE A 111 0.15 12.44 12.33
CA PHE A 111 1.17 13.08 13.15
C PHE A 111 1.04 14.60 13.06
N VAL A 112 1.10 15.28 14.21
CA VAL A 112 1.01 16.75 14.30
C VAL A 112 2.39 17.31 14.62
N GLY A 113 2.85 18.26 13.83
CA GLY A 113 4.17 18.87 14.02
C GLY A 113 4.50 19.81 12.86
N SER A 114 5.76 20.28 12.81
CA SER A 114 6.25 21.10 11.72
C SER A 114 6.36 20.28 10.43
N ASP A 115 6.58 20.97 9.30
CA ASP A 115 6.78 20.27 8.02
C ASP A 115 7.96 19.32 8.09
N ASP A 116 9.07 19.74 8.69
CA ASP A 116 10.25 18.87 8.82
C ASP A 116 9.97 17.65 9.67
N GLU A 117 9.23 17.82 10.76
CA GLU A 117 8.85 16.73 11.64
C GLU A 117 7.89 15.76 10.94
N ARG A 118 6.95 16.30 10.15
CA ARG A 118 6.03 15.49 9.37
C ARG A 118 6.76 14.70 8.29
N LEU A 119 7.68 15.32 7.59
CA LEU A 119 8.49 14.63 6.59
C LEU A 119 9.32 13.51 7.22
N ALA A 120 9.89 13.76 8.41
CA ALA A 120 10.64 12.71 9.12
C ALA A 120 9.75 11.52 9.46
N LYS A 121 8.50 11.77 9.88
CA LYS A 121 7.54 10.71 10.18
C LYS A 121 7.17 9.92 8.92
N PHE A 122 6.92 10.61 7.80
CA PHE A 122 6.61 9.95 6.53
C PHE A 122 7.81 9.10 6.07
N ARG A 123 9.04 9.59 6.22
CA ARG A 123 10.24 8.82 5.87
C ARG A 123 10.38 7.55 6.72
N LYS A 124 10.10 7.67 8.00
CA LYS A 124 10.18 6.52 8.92
C LYS A 124 9.19 5.42 8.51
N VAL A 125 7.94 5.80 8.27
CA VAL A 125 6.91 4.84 7.85
C VAL A 125 7.24 4.28 6.47
N ARG A 126 7.69 5.12 5.54
CA ARG A 126 8.15 4.69 4.22
C ARG A 126 9.20 3.58 4.33
N ASP A 127 10.21 3.79 5.17
CA ASP A 127 11.30 2.84 5.30
C ASP A 127 10.83 1.53 5.94
N GLN A 128 9.89 1.59 6.87
CA GLN A 128 9.29 0.40 7.47
C GLN A 128 8.51 -0.42 6.43
N ILE A 129 7.74 0.26 5.59
CA ILE A 129 6.95 -0.40 4.54
C ILE A 129 7.88 -1.04 3.51
N GLU A 130 8.91 -0.34 3.09
CA GLU A 130 9.88 -0.89 2.13
C GLU A 130 10.54 -2.16 2.67
N ARG A 131 10.99 -2.12 3.93
CA ARG A 131 11.60 -3.28 4.57
C ARG A 131 10.63 -4.47 4.59
N THR A 132 9.41 -4.23 4.99
CA THR A 132 8.40 -5.29 5.09
C THR A 132 8.12 -5.92 3.72
N ILE A 133 8.03 -5.10 2.68
CA ILE A 133 7.81 -5.61 1.32
C ILE A 133 8.98 -6.45 0.85
N LYS A 134 10.21 -6.00 1.09
CA LYS A 134 11.40 -6.78 0.73
C LYS A 134 11.46 -8.11 1.46
N GLU A 135 11.15 -8.13 2.75
CA GLU A 135 11.11 -9.35 3.56
C GLU A 135 10.04 -10.31 3.06
N TRP A 136 8.85 -9.79 2.74
CA TRP A 136 7.76 -10.59 2.22
C TRP A 136 8.13 -11.22 0.86
N LEU A 137 8.72 -10.43 -0.04
CA LEU A 137 9.16 -10.92 -1.34
C LEU A 137 10.21 -12.02 -1.20
N SER A 138 11.15 -11.87 -0.27
CA SER A 138 12.16 -12.89 0.02
C SER A 138 11.51 -14.21 0.44
N GLY A 139 10.50 -14.16 1.30
CA GLY A 139 9.76 -15.35 1.72
C GLY A 139 9.00 -16.01 0.59
N GLN A 140 8.44 -15.22 -0.34
CA GLN A 140 7.73 -15.77 -1.49
C GLN A 140 8.68 -16.49 -2.46
N HIS A 141 9.92 -16.03 -2.55
CA HIS A 141 10.92 -16.65 -3.43
C HIS A 141 11.39 -18.01 -2.92
N GLU A 142 11.28 -18.27 -1.63
CA GLU A 142 11.73 -19.50 -1.00
C GLU A 142 10.72 -20.64 -1.10
N LYS A 143 9.52 -20.36 -1.58
CA LYS A 143 8.45 -21.37 -1.66
C LYS A 143 8.35 -22.01 -3.02
#